data_785e75e536a8930785623c28fc009362
#
_entry.id   785e75e536a8930785623c28fc009362
#
_cell.length_a   1.000
_cell.length_b   1.000
_cell.length_c   1.000
_cell.angle_alpha   90.00
_cell.angle_beta   90.00
_cell.angle_gamma   90.00
#
_symmetry.space_group_name_H-M   'P 1'
#
loop_
_entity.id
_entity.type
_entity.pdbx_description
1 polymer ?
#
loop_
_entity_poly.entity_id
_entity_poly.type
_entity_poly.pdbx_seq_one_letter_code
_entity_poly.pdbx_strand_id
1 'polypeptide(L)'
;MPEWKSFTFGEDGEATPTAEAPTPTSTNPAMEPDEYAAKWGTEVSEVTIARIEAILEGDGLPHGSSEFIAFTQLEDIPFQVHREPADAAWAQIETRILPVGEGHTEASLQAIANRWNTEHLQPTVFPIESEEGWILVAASRFFVGEGLSDRQIHVMLRRGLIIGVSAAQEVPSFFDEASTE
;
A
#
# COMPACT_ATOMS: atom_id res chain seq x y z
N MET A 1 22.73 -3.37 24.98
CA MET A 1 21.41 -3.04 24.39
C MET A 1 20.61 -2.37 25.47
N PRO A 2 19.87 -1.29 25.23
CA PRO A 2 19.00 -0.72 26.24
C PRO A 2 17.88 -1.72 26.57
N GLU A 3 17.73 -2.02 27.87
CA GLU A 3 16.61 -2.83 28.34
C GLU A 3 15.32 -2.02 28.27
N TRP A 4 14.35 -2.51 27.53
CA TRP A 4 13.00 -1.94 27.50
C TRP A 4 12.24 -2.39 28.74
N LYS A 5 11.78 -1.42 29.56
CA LYS A 5 10.93 -1.68 30.71
C LYS A 5 9.51 -1.23 30.41
N SER A 6 8.56 -2.13 30.64
CA SER A 6 7.13 -1.77 30.59
C SER A 6 6.70 -1.15 31.91
N PHE A 7 5.85 -0.12 31.82
CA PHE A 7 5.28 0.57 32.99
C PHE A 7 3.75 0.53 32.89
N THR A 8 3.09 0.31 34.00
CA THR A 8 1.65 0.59 34.17
C THR A 8 1.48 1.88 34.95
N PHE A 9 0.51 2.70 34.55
CA PHE A 9 0.14 3.93 35.25
C PHE A 9 -1.06 3.64 36.13
N GLY A 10 -0.95 3.96 37.42
CA GLY A 10 -2.08 3.95 38.34
C GLY A 10 -3.03 5.11 38.08
N GLU A 11 -4.22 5.08 38.72
CA GLU A 11 -5.21 6.18 38.63
C GLU A 11 -4.67 7.53 39.16
N ASP A 12 -3.63 7.50 39.95
CA ASP A 12 -2.85 8.64 40.49
C ASP A 12 -1.76 9.15 39.53
N GLY A 13 -1.56 8.49 38.39
CA GLY A 13 -0.55 8.84 37.39
C GLY A 13 0.87 8.42 37.75
N GLU A 14 1.09 7.68 38.84
CA GLU A 14 2.39 7.10 39.18
C GLU A 14 2.74 5.91 38.28
N ALA A 15 3.96 5.95 37.70
CA ALA A 15 4.46 4.88 36.84
C ALA A 15 5.10 3.78 37.68
N THR A 16 4.49 2.63 37.76
CA THR A 16 5.06 1.43 38.40
C THR A 16 5.64 0.48 37.35
N PRO A 17 6.88 -0.04 37.56
CA PRO A 17 7.42 -1.04 36.64
C PRO A 17 6.51 -2.28 36.64
N THR A 18 6.05 -2.66 35.50
CA THR A 18 5.26 -3.90 35.34
C THR A 18 6.20 -5.08 35.63
N ALA A 19 5.85 -5.92 36.59
CA ALA A 19 6.52 -7.23 36.76
C ALA A 19 6.44 -7.96 35.41
N GLU A 20 7.57 -8.56 35.02
CA GLU A 20 7.81 -9.21 33.72
C GLU A 20 6.52 -9.60 32.99
N ALA A 21 6.22 -8.85 31.89
CA ALA A 21 5.12 -9.23 31.03
C ALA A 21 5.32 -10.68 30.59
N PRO A 22 4.29 -11.54 30.69
CA PRO A 22 4.41 -12.90 30.20
C PRO A 22 4.90 -12.81 28.75
N THR A 23 5.97 -13.52 28.45
CA THR A 23 6.48 -13.64 27.07
C THR A 23 5.29 -13.95 26.20
N PRO A 24 4.93 -13.11 25.23
CA PRO A 24 3.79 -13.38 24.38
C PRO A 24 4.06 -14.73 23.70
N THR A 25 3.35 -15.74 24.13
CA THR A 25 3.31 -17.00 23.41
C THR A 25 2.57 -16.65 22.13
N SER A 26 3.33 -16.31 21.08
CA SER A 26 2.78 -16.07 19.75
C SER A 26 2.06 -17.34 19.33
N THR A 27 0.75 -17.36 19.52
CA THR A 27 -0.14 -18.38 18.97
C THR A 27 -0.50 -18.09 17.52
N ASN A 28 0.12 -17.05 16.93
CA ASN A 28 0.08 -16.89 15.49
C ASN A 28 0.90 -18.04 14.88
N PRO A 29 0.29 -18.95 14.12
CA PRO A 29 1.07 -19.92 13.36
C PRO A 29 2.10 -19.10 12.59
N ALA A 30 3.38 -19.46 12.76
CA ALA A 30 4.46 -18.81 12.02
C ALA A 30 4.00 -18.76 10.55
N MET A 31 3.80 -17.56 10.00
CA MET A 31 3.50 -17.45 8.59
C MET A 31 4.60 -18.20 7.86
N GLU A 32 4.23 -19.22 7.10
CA GLU A 32 5.17 -19.92 6.23
C GLU A 32 5.94 -18.87 5.44
N PRO A 33 7.26 -18.97 5.35
CA PRO A 33 8.05 -18.03 4.56
C PRO A 33 7.47 -18.00 3.15
N ASP A 34 7.17 -16.81 2.65
CA ASP A 34 6.72 -16.64 1.27
C ASP A 34 7.79 -17.23 0.34
N GLU A 35 7.47 -18.34 -0.35
CA GLU A 35 8.40 -19.04 -1.23
C GLU A 35 8.93 -18.12 -2.33
N TYR A 36 8.10 -17.18 -2.79
CA TYR A 36 8.52 -16.17 -3.76
C TYR A 36 9.53 -15.19 -3.17
N ALA A 37 9.32 -14.73 -1.94
CA ALA A 37 10.26 -13.85 -1.28
C ALA A 37 11.60 -14.54 -0.94
N ALA A 38 11.62 -15.85 -0.78
CA ALA A 38 12.84 -16.62 -0.51
C ALA A 38 13.85 -16.62 -1.67
N LYS A 39 13.39 -16.42 -2.91
CA LYS A 39 14.26 -16.35 -4.08
C LYS A 39 14.98 -15.01 -4.26
N TRP A 40 14.51 -13.97 -3.57
CA TRP A 40 15.03 -12.61 -3.74
C TRP A 40 16.19 -12.31 -2.82
N GLY A 41 17.12 -11.49 -3.30
CA GLY A 41 18.30 -11.05 -2.54
C GLY A 41 17.94 -10.24 -1.31
N THR A 42 18.82 -10.32 -0.31
CA THR A 42 18.68 -9.60 0.98
C THR A 42 19.63 -8.40 1.11
N GLU A 43 20.49 -8.16 0.12
CA GLU A 43 21.38 -7.01 0.08
C GLU A 43 20.59 -5.73 -0.16
N VAL A 44 20.78 -4.74 0.72
CA VAL A 44 20.09 -3.44 0.63
C VAL A 44 20.83 -2.54 -0.34
N SER A 45 20.12 -2.00 -1.31
CA SER A 45 20.64 -1.02 -2.25
C SER A 45 19.54 -0.06 -2.70
N GLU A 46 19.89 0.96 -3.47
CA GLU A 46 18.96 1.95 -3.98
C GLU A 46 17.78 1.28 -4.71
N VAL A 47 16.57 1.74 -4.45
CA VAL A 47 15.36 1.27 -5.16
C VAL A 47 15.24 2.04 -6.47
N THR A 48 15.39 1.36 -7.60
CA THR A 48 15.25 1.94 -8.94
C THR A 48 14.05 1.34 -9.66
N ILE A 49 13.53 2.05 -10.66
CA ILE A 49 12.46 1.52 -11.53
C ILE A 49 12.90 0.21 -12.19
N ALA A 50 14.15 0.12 -12.63
CA ALA A 50 14.67 -1.11 -13.22
C ALA A 50 14.66 -2.31 -12.25
N ARG A 51 14.92 -2.10 -10.96
CA ARG A 51 14.80 -3.16 -9.94
C ARG A 51 13.35 -3.54 -9.66
N ILE A 52 12.44 -2.57 -9.65
CA ILE A 52 10.99 -2.81 -9.53
C ILE A 52 10.54 -3.67 -10.71
N GLU A 53 10.90 -3.29 -11.94
CA GLU A 53 10.56 -4.02 -13.16
C GLU A 53 11.11 -5.46 -13.14
N ALA A 54 12.37 -5.65 -12.74
CA ALA A 54 12.97 -6.99 -12.64
C ALA A 54 12.25 -7.90 -11.64
N ILE A 55 11.67 -7.32 -10.58
CA ILE A 55 10.87 -8.08 -9.61
C ILE A 55 9.49 -8.42 -10.19
N LEU A 56 8.83 -7.50 -10.88
CA LEU A 56 7.57 -7.77 -11.58
C LEU A 56 7.74 -8.87 -12.64
N GLU A 57 8.84 -8.82 -13.43
CA GLU A 57 9.23 -9.88 -14.36
C GLU A 57 9.42 -11.21 -13.64
N GLY A 58 10.18 -11.22 -12.56
CA GLY A 58 10.45 -12.42 -11.78
C GLY A 58 9.19 -13.03 -11.14
N ASP A 59 8.16 -12.24 -10.87
CA ASP A 59 6.87 -12.71 -10.40
C ASP A 59 5.92 -13.13 -11.52
N GLY A 60 6.36 -12.98 -12.79
CA GLY A 60 5.58 -13.36 -13.96
C GLY A 60 4.43 -12.41 -14.26
N LEU A 61 4.47 -11.19 -13.73
CA LEU A 61 3.46 -10.19 -13.99
C LEU A 61 3.73 -9.45 -15.32
N PRO A 62 2.70 -9.08 -16.08
CA PRO A 62 2.85 -8.15 -17.19
C PRO A 62 3.50 -6.87 -16.70
N HIS A 63 4.49 -6.36 -17.41
CA HIS A 63 5.22 -5.18 -16.97
C HIS A 63 5.72 -4.34 -18.12
N GLY A 64 6.04 -3.09 -17.81
CA GLY A 64 6.71 -2.13 -18.66
C GLY A 64 7.15 -0.97 -17.80
N SER A 65 8.04 -0.12 -18.32
CA SER A 65 8.54 1.00 -17.55
C SER A 65 8.83 2.24 -18.39
N SER A 66 8.90 3.37 -17.72
CA SER A 66 9.47 4.62 -18.16
C SER A 66 10.52 5.08 -17.15
N GLU A 67 11.03 6.31 -17.29
CA GLU A 67 12.10 6.82 -16.42
C GLU A 67 11.75 6.77 -14.92
N PHE A 68 10.49 7.08 -14.57
CA PHE A 68 10.04 7.25 -13.17
C PHE A 68 8.88 6.33 -12.78
N ILE A 69 8.37 5.52 -13.72
CA ILE A 69 7.16 4.74 -13.52
C ILE A 69 7.36 3.33 -14.05
N ALA A 70 7.05 2.33 -13.23
CA ALA A 70 6.81 0.97 -13.69
C ALA A 70 5.31 0.71 -13.78
N PHE A 71 4.90 0.00 -14.83
CA PHE A 71 3.52 -0.40 -15.08
C PHE A 71 3.38 -1.89 -14.88
N THR A 72 2.26 -2.32 -14.32
CA THR A 72 1.93 -3.74 -14.21
C THR A 72 0.41 -3.95 -14.20
N GLN A 73 -0.02 -5.20 -14.14
CA GLN A 73 -1.42 -5.59 -14.04
C GLN A 73 -1.56 -6.80 -13.14
N LEU A 74 -2.56 -6.78 -12.27
CA LEU A 74 -2.95 -7.91 -11.44
C LEU A 74 -4.48 -8.05 -11.48
N GLU A 75 -5.00 -9.26 -11.75
CA GLU A 75 -6.45 -9.54 -11.88
C GLU A 75 -7.18 -8.57 -12.84
N ASP A 76 -6.55 -8.28 -13.99
CA ASP A 76 -7.03 -7.32 -15.00
C ASP A 76 -7.09 -5.85 -14.53
N ILE A 77 -6.59 -5.55 -13.34
CA ILE A 77 -6.51 -4.20 -12.81
C ILE A 77 -5.12 -3.62 -13.10
N PRO A 78 -5.02 -2.48 -13.81
CA PRO A 78 -3.75 -1.83 -14.10
C PRO A 78 -3.20 -1.08 -12.88
N PHE A 79 -1.89 -1.14 -12.71
CA PHE A 79 -1.16 -0.45 -11.64
C PHE A 79 0.01 0.36 -12.20
N GLN A 80 0.33 1.41 -11.49
CA GLN A 80 1.53 2.21 -11.68
C GLN A 80 2.33 2.25 -10.38
N VAL A 81 3.64 2.12 -10.51
CA VAL A 81 4.58 2.28 -9.39
C VAL A 81 5.45 3.47 -9.70
N HIS A 82 5.25 4.55 -8.97
CA HIS A 82 5.94 5.83 -9.18
C HIS A 82 7.09 5.99 -8.21
N ARG A 83 8.24 6.49 -8.72
CA ARG A 83 9.32 7.06 -7.92
C ARG A 83 9.82 8.30 -8.64
N GLU A 84 9.20 9.43 -8.36
CA GLU A 84 9.52 10.71 -9.00
C GLU A 84 9.74 11.80 -7.93
N PRO A 85 10.88 12.52 -7.96
CA PRO A 85 12.06 12.26 -8.81
C PRO A 85 12.75 10.92 -8.50
N ALA A 86 13.74 10.53 -9.30
CA ALA A 86 14.42 9.23 -9.16
C ALA A 86 15.05 8.99 -7.76
N ASP A 87 15.42 10.06 -7.05
CA ASP A 87 15.93 10.06 -5.68
C ASP A 87 14.84 10.27 -4.61
N ALA A 88 13.55 10.24 -4.98
CA ALA A 88 12.46 10.39 -4.03
C ALA A 88 12.58 9.39 -2.88
N ALA A 89 12.34 9.86 -1.66
CA ALA A 89 12.35 9.02 -0.47
C ALA A 89 11.18 8.04 -0.39
N TRP A 90 10.18 8.20 -1.26
CA TRP A 90 8.96 7.41 -1.31
C TRP A 90 8.74 6.80 -2.68
N ALA A 91 8.28 5.56 -2.72
CA ALA A 91 7.64 4.96 -3.88
C ALA A 91 6.12 4.86 -3.63
N GLN A 92 5.32 5.07 -4.67
CA GLN A 92 3.87 4.99 -4.62
C GLN A 92 3.38 3.93 -5.59
N ILE A 93 2.56 3.01 -5.10
CA ILE A 93 1.83 2.03 -5.90
C ILE A 93 0.40 2.49 -5.97
N GLU A 94 -0.14 2.65 -7.17
CA GLU A 94 -1.50 3.15 -7.36
C GLU A 94 -2.25 2.44 -8.47
N THR A 95 -3.57 2.45 -8.34
CA THR A 95 -4.51 2.08 -9.39
C THR A 95 -5.61 3.12 -9.50
N ARG A 96 -6.18 3.26 -10.69
CA ARG A 96 -7.28 4.18 -10.98
C ARG A 96 -8.60 3.45 -10.90
N ILE A 97 -9.57 4.08 -10.26
CA ILE A 97 -10.93 3.58 -10.11
C ILE A 97 -11.85 4.56 -10.82
N LEU A 98 -12.43 4.11 -11.93
CA LEU A 98 -13.36 4.92 -12.69
C LEU A 98 -14.71 4.99 -11.95
N PRO A 99 -15.32 6.18 -11.89
CA PRO A 99 -16.67 6.32 -11.32
C PRO A 99 -17.69 5.51 -12.10
N VAL A 100 -18.64 4.94 -11.38
CA VAL A 100 -19.81 4.28 -11.97
C VAL A 100 -20.93 5.31 -12.13
N GLY A 101 -21.45 5.49 -13.35
CA GLY A 101 -22.46 6.49 -13.66
C GLY A 101 -21.89 7.82 -14.18
N GLU A 102 -22.75 8.82 -14.36
CA GLU A 102 -22.41 10.13 -14.91
C GLU A 102 -22.57 11.23 -13.85
N GLY A 103 -21.94 12.39 -14.09
CA GLY A 103 -22.15 13.60 -13.30
C GLY A 103 -21.40 13.65 -11.98
N HIS A 104 -20.38 12.81 -11.79
CA HIS A 104 -19.53 12.87 -10.61
C HIS A 104 -18.71 14.16 -10.56
N THR A 105 -18.73 14.78 -9.39
CA THR A 105 -17.95 15.98 -9.07
C THR A 105 -16.83 15.63 -8.11
N GLU A 106 -15.85 16.53 -7.97
CA GLU A 106 -14.83 16.40 -6.93
C GLU A 106 -15.44 16.12 -5.56
N ALA A 107 -16.47 16.88 -5.18
CA ALA A 107 -17.11 16.76 -3.86
C ALA A 107 -17.79 15.40 -3.66
N SER A 108 -18.47 14.84 -4.67
CA SER A 108 -19.09 13.51 -4.57
C SER A 108 -18.05 12.42 -4.44
N LEU A 109 -16.97 12.50 -5.22
CA LEU A 109 -15.88 11.53 -5.13
C LEU A 109 -15.08 11.66 -3.83
N GLN A 110 -14.93 12.89 -3.31
CA GLN A 110 -14.29 13.10 -2.01
C GLN A 110 -15.10 12.47 -0.87
N ALA A 111 -16.43 12.49 -0.94
CA ALA A 111 -17.28 11.83 0.05
C ALA A 111 -17.08 10.30 0.05
N ILE A 112 -17.03 9.70 -1.15
CA ILE A 112 -16.73 8.26 -1.32
C ILE A 112 -15.33 7.92 -0.78
N ALA A 113 -14.33 8.71 -1.18
CA ALA A 113 -12.95 8.54 -0.72
C ALA A 113 -12.83 8.63 0.81
N ASN A 114 -13.49 9.60 1.44
CA ASN A 114 -13.50 9.76 2.89
C ASN A 114 -14.16 8.58 3.59
N ARG A 115 -15.26 8.04 3.05
CA ARG A 115 -15.90 6.85 3.59
C ARG A 115 -14.94 5.67 3.58
N TRP A 116 -14.33 5.37 2.43
CA TRP A 116 -13.30 4.33 2.33
C TRP A 116 -12.17 4.52 3.35
N ASN A 117 -11.58 5.71 3.40
CA ASN A 117 -10.44 6.01 4.25
C ASN A 117 -10.78 5.95 5.76
N THR A 118 -12.06 6.06 6.13
CA THR A 118 -12.52 5.91 7.52
C THR A 118 -12.57 4.44 7.93
N GLU A 119 -12.90 3.55 7.00
CA GLU A 119 -13.08 2.12 7.24
C GLU A 119 -11.79 1.33 7.01
N HIS A 120 -10.84 1.86 6.19
CA HIS A 120 -9.65 1.16 5.75
C HIS A 120 -8.37 1.97 6.03
N LEU A 121 -7.36 1.28 6.56
CA LEU A 121 -6.05 1.88 6.82
C LEU A 121 -5.25 2.13 5.53
N GLN A 122 -5.38 1.25 4.54
CA GLN A 122 -4.72 1.28 3.23
C GLN A 122 -5.55 0.51 2.19
N PRO A 123 -5.46 0.88 0.89
CA PRO A 123 -4.77 2.06 0.36
C PRO A 123 -5.54 3.34 0.70
N THR A 124 -4.89 4.49 0.60
CA THR A 124 -5.57 5.78 0.65
C THR A 124 -6.27 6.03 -0.67
N VAL A 125 -7.56 6.36 -0.63
CA VAL A 125 -8.34 6.72 -1.81
C VAL A 125 -8.57 8.23 -1.84
N PHE A 126 -8.41 8.85 -3.01
CA PHE A 126 -8.61 10.29 -3.20
C PHE A 126 -9.01 10.60 -4.65
N PRO A 127 -9.80 11.67 -4.87
CA PRO A 127 -10.15 12.11 -6.21
C PRO A 127 -9.00 12.85 -6.90
N ILE A 128 -8.89 12.67 -8.20
CA ILE A 128 -8.03 13.49 -9.08
C ILE A 128 -8.82 13.91 -10.32
N GLU A 129 -8.47 15.05 -10.87
CA GLU A 129 -8.95 15.47 -12.17
C GLU A 129 -8.10 14.83 -13.28
N SER A 130 -8.76 14.23 -14.26
CA SER A 130 -8.15 13.66 -15.45
C SER A 130 -8.68 14.35 -16.70
N GLU A 131 -8.12 14.04 -17.87
CA GLU A 131 -8.60 14.57 -19.15
C GLU A 131 -10.07 14.17 -19.45
N GLU A 132 -10.51 13.04 -18.93
CA GLU A 132 -11.86 12.49 -19.13
C GLU A 132 -12.83 12.86 -17.97
N GLY A 133 -12.37 13.63 -16.99
CA GLY A 133 -13.15 14.04 -15.83
C GLY A 133 -12.56 13.56 -14.50
N TRP A 134 -13.32 13.67 -13.45
CA TRP A 134 -12.92 13.26 -12.11
C TRP A 134 -12.90 11.74 -11.93
N ILE A 135 -11.81 11.21 -11.38
CA ILE A 135 -11.64 9.78 -11.05
C ILE A 135 -11.13 9.61 -9.63
N LEU A 136 -11.22 8.41 -9.10
CA LEU A 136 -10.56 8.04 -7.84
C LEU A 136 -9.23 7.33 -8.10
N VAL A 137 -8.26 7.59 -7.24
CA VAL A 137 -6.99 6.86 -7.18
C VAL A 137 -6.88 6.18 -5.83
N ALA A 138 -6.58 4.89 -5.84
CA ALA A 138 -6.22 4.13 -4.65
C ALA A 138 -4.69 3.98 -4.63
N ALA A 139 -4.03 4.56 -3.62
CA ALA A 139 -2.57 4.62 -3.56
C ALA A 139 -2.01 4.15 -2.22
N SER A 140 -0.90 3.43 -2.28
CA SER A 140 -0.08 3.03 -1.14
C SER A 140 1.32 3.57 -1.29
N ARG A 141 1.87 4.18 -0.24
CA ARG A 141 3.23 4.73 -0.21
C ARG A 141 4.14 3.91 0.68
N PHE A 142 5.37 3.75 0.23
CA PHE A 142 6.42 3.02 0.94
C PHE A 142 7.69 3.86 1.00
N PHE A 143 8.31 3.89 2.17
CA PHE A 143 9.58 4.58 2.35
C PHE A 143 10.72 3.75 1.71
N VAL A 144 11.47 4.39 0.81
CA VAL A 144 12.54 3.76 0.03
C VAL A 144 13.85 4.55 0.07
N GLY A 145 13.89 5.65 0.84
CA GLY A 145 15.00 6.61 0.84
C GLY A 145 16.36 6.03 1.26
N GLU A 146 16.35 5.03 2.14
CA GLU A 146 17.56 4.34 2.61
C GLU A 146 17.89 3.09 1.78
N GLY A 147 17.17 2.86 0.70
CA GLY A 147 17.24 1.63 -0.09
C GLY A 147 16.47 0.47 0.51
N LEU A 148 16.26 -0.55 -0.29
CA LEU A 148 15.61 -1.81 0.09
C LEU A 148 16.35 -2.99 -0.55
N SER A 149 16.23 -4.17 0.05
CA SER A 149 16.59 -5.41 -0.63
C SER A 149 15.52 -5.81 -1.65
N ASP A 150 15.88 -6.67 -2.61
CA ASP A 150 14.91 -7.17 -3.60
C ASP A 150 13.75 -7.90 -2.92
N ARG A 151 14.05 -8.63 -1.83
CA ARG A 151 13.02 -9.27 -1.01
C ARG A 151 12.04 -8.25 -0.40
N GLN A 152 12.54 -7.12 0.09
CA GLN A 152 11.69 -6.06 0.64
C GLN A 152 10.87 -5.39 -0.45
N ILE A 153 11.45 -5.12 -1.62
CA ILE A 153 10.72 -4.55 -2.76
C ILE A 153 9.61 -5.52 -3.22
N HIS A 154 9.91 -6.82 -3.33
CA HIS A 154 8.91 -7.85 -3.65
C HIS A 154 7.72 -7.83 -2.68
N VAL A 155 7.99 -7.84 -1.37
CA VAL A 155 6.92 -7.81 -0.34
C VAL A 155 6.11 -6.51 -0.43
N MET A 156 6.78 -5.37 -0.64
CA MET A 156 6.16 -4.07 -0.82
C MET A 156 5.22 -4.05 -2.03
N LEU A 157 5.70 -4.51 -3.19
CA LEU A 157 4.91 -4.58 -4.43
C LEU A 157 3.71 -5.49 -4.25
N ARG A 158 3.93 -6.73 -3.78
CA ARG A 158 2.87 -7.71 -3.56
C ARG A 158 1.78 -7.18 -2.64
N ARG A 159 2.17 -6.57 -1.52
CA ARG A 159 1.20 -5.96 -0.60
C ARG A 159 0.43 -4.82 -1.28
N GLY A 160 1.13 -3.89 -1.93
CA GLY A 160 0.49 -2.74 -2.58
C GLY A 160 -0.49 -3.15 -3.68
N LEU A 161 -0.13 -4.16 -4.48
CA LEU A 161 -0.98 -4.69 -5.54
C LEU A 161 -2.24 -5.36 -4.95
N ILE A 162 -2.10 -6.25 -3.97
CA ILE A 162 -3.24 -6.97 -3.36
C ILE A 162 -4.25 -5.99 -2.72
N ILE A 163 -3.79 -5.04 -1.92
CA ILE A 163 -4.70 -4.08 -1.29
C ILE A 163 -5.30 -3.10 -2.30
N GLY A 164 -4.56 -2.80 -3.39
CA GLY A 164 -5.08 -2.02 -4.51
C GLY A 164 -6.18 -2.75 -5.28
N VAL A 165 -6.05 -4.07 -5.48
CA VAL A 165 -7.10 -4.93 -6.04
C VAL A 165 -8.36 -4.87 -5.17
N SER A 166 -8.24 -5.08 -3.84
CA SER A 166 -9.39 -4.95 -2.93
C SER A 166 -10.09 -3.60 -3.09
N ALA A 167 -9.34 -2.50 -3.11
CA ALA A 167 -9.93 -1.18 -3.28
C ALA A 167 -10.63 -1.02 -4.63
N ALA A 168 -10.00 -1.49 -5.72
CA ALA A 168 -10.58 -1.38 -7.06
C ALA A 168 -11.87 -2.21 -7.21
N GLN A 169 -12.01 -3.30 -6.46
CA GLN A 169 -13.20 -4.16 -6.46
C GLN A 169 -14.29 -3.66 -5.51
N GLU A 170 -13.95 -3.08 -4.38
CA GLU A 170 -14.90 -2.71 -3.32
C GLU A 170 -15.41 -1.26 -3.43
N VAL A 171 -14.53 -0.30 -3.78
CA VAL A 171 -14.92 1.12 -3.89
C VAL A 171 -16.08 1.37 -4.86
N PRO A 172 -16.21 0.66 -6.00
CA PRO A 172 -17.37 0.80 -6.87
C PRO A 172 -18.72 0.63 -6.19
N SER A 173 -18.84 -0.20 -5.16
CA SER A 173 -20.10 -0.39 -4.42
C SER A 173 -20.56 0.87 -3.68
N PHE A 174 -19.67 1.78 -3.33
CA PHE A 174 -20.03 3.03 -2.67
C PHE A 174 -20.72 4.05 -3.60
N PHE A 175 -20.56 3.90 -4.93
CA PHE A 175 -21.30 4.75 -5.89
C PHE A 175 -22.77 4.44 -5.93
N ASP A 176 -23.16 3.16 -5.82
CA ASP A 176 -24.55 2.71 -5.86
C ASP A 176 -25.33 3.24 -4.65
N GLU A 177 -24.72 3.28 -3.48
CA GLU A 177 -25.34 3.76 -2.25
C GLU A 177 -25.52 5.28 -2.24
N ALA A 178 -24.57 6.03 -2.80
CA ALA A 178 -24.62 7.50 -2.88
C ALA A 178 -25.72 7.99 -3.85
N SER A 179 -26.16 7.13 -4.77
CA SER A 179 -27.23 7.46 -5.74
C SER A 179 -28.64 7.30 -5.18
N THR A 180 -28.78 6.82 -3.93
CA THR A 180 -30.08 6.48 -3.31
C THR A 180 -30.51 7.49 -2.24
N GLU A 181 -29.68 8.49 -1.90
CA GLU A 181 -29.97 9.61 -0.99
C GLU A 181 -30.27 10.92 -1.76
#